data_8c5e7688a78c28a04fa785536c75c4db
#
_entry.id   8c5e7688a78c28a04fa785536c75c4db
#
_cell.length_a   1.000
_cell.length_b   1.000
_cell.length_c   1.000
_cell.angle_alpha   90.00
_cell.angle_beta   90.00
_cell.angle_gamma   90.00
#
_symmetry.space_group_name_H-M   'P 1'
#
loop_
_entity.id
_entity.type
_entity.pdbx_description
1 polymer ?
#
loop_
_entity_poly.entity_id
_entity_poly.type
_entity_poly.pdbx_seq_one_letter_code
_entity_poly.pdbx_strand_id
1 'polypeptide(L)'
;MASSLKNHKTAAAAAAATAGAAGAGKGNFGWLAHVKYEHLVAGISGGVTSTLLLHPLDLIKIRFAVNDGRTASVPQYRGLTSAFMTIFRQEGFRGLYKGVTPNMWGSGSAWGFYFMFYNTIKTWIQDGNTAQPLGPTLHMLAAAEAGVLTLAMTNPIWVVKTRLCLQCNERAGSSTGYAGMVDGLTKIYRTEGIRGLYRGFVPGMFGVSHGALQFMTYEEMKNKYNQHRKRPIDAKLTTSEYLTFAAVSKLIAAAGTYPYQVIRARLQDQNHSYKGTWDCVKLTWRYERVSGFYKGLMPYLVHVTPNICLVMLIYEKFTNH
;
A
#
# COMPACT_ATOMS: atom_id res chain seq x y z
N MET A 1 29.21 -21.96 -12.95
CA MET A 1 29.41 -20.54 -12.55
C MET A 1 28.48 -19.56 -13.29
N ALA A 2 28.09 -19.80 -14.54
CA ALA A 2 27.19 -18.91 -15.29
C ALA A 2 25.70 -18.93 -14.86
N SER A 3 25.19 -20.03 -14.31
CA SER A 3 23.80 -20.14 -13.83
C SER A 3 23.55 -19.36 -12.53
N SER A 4 24.55 -19.23 -11.66
CA SER A 4 24.45 -18.48 -10.39
C SER A 4 24.33 -16.96 -10.61
N LEU A 5 24.96 -16.42 -11.66
CA LEU A 5 24.89 -15.00 -12.03
C LEU A 5 23.54 -14.59 -12.62
N LYS A 6 22.82 -15.52 -13.27
CA LYS A 6 21.46 -15.28 -13.80
C LYS A 6 20.44 -15.15 -12.66
N ASN A 7 20.53 -15.99 -11.64
CA ASN A 7 19.58 -15.97 -10.50
C ASN A 7 19.75 -14.72 -9.61
N HIS A 8 20.97 -14.14 -9.53
CA HIS A 8 21.18 -12.90 -8.77
C HIS A 8 20.59 -11.65 -9.43
N LYS A 9 20.53 -11.64 -10.78
CA LYS A 9 19.86 -10.53 -11.50
C LYS A 9 18.35 -10.57 -11.35
N THR A 10 17.75 -11.76 -11.25
CA THR A 10 16.29 -11.93 -11.09
C THR A 10 15.78 -11.54 -9.71
N ALA A 11 16.51 -11.87 -8.64
CA ALA A 11 16.10 -11.49 -7.27
C ALA A 11 16.20 -9.96 -7.04
N ALA A 12 17.22 -9.33 -7.59
CA ALA A 12 17.38 -7.87 -7.55
C ALA A 12 16.29 -7.15 -8.36
N ALA A 13 15.82 -7.75 -9.46
CA ALA A 13 14.76 -7.18 -10.28
C ALA A 13 13.35 -7.35 -9.62
N ALA A 14 13.12 -8.43 -8.88
CA ALA A 14 11.88 -8.63 -8.14
C ALA A 14 11.77 -7.68 -6.93
N ALA A 15 12.89 -7.41 -6.26
CA ALA A 15 12.96 -6.40 -5.22
C ALA A 15 12.82 -4.98 -5.78
N ALA A 16 13.31 -4.75 -7.01
CA ALA A 16 13.12 -3.50 -7.73
C ALA A 16 11.66 -3.29 -8.19
N ALA A 17 10.92 -4.35 -8.49
CA ALA A 17 9.47 -4.28 -8.75
C ALA A 17 8.66 -3.93 -7.50
N THR A 18 9.16 -4.27 -6.32
CA THR A 18 8.55 -3.86 -5.02
C THR A 18 9.15 -2.58 -4.44
N ALA A 19 10.36 -2.18 -4.86
CA ALA A 19 11.13 -1.04 -4.38
C ALA A 19 11.55 -0.04 -5.47
N GLY A 20 11.13 -0.23 -6.73
CA GLY A 20 11.35 0.71 -7.83
C GLY A 20 12.81 0.99 -8.17
N ALA A 21 13.42 0.17 -9.02
CA ALA A 21 14.74 0.45 -9.54
C ALA A 21 14.72 1.57 -10.58
N ALA A 22 15.48 2.62 -10.32
CA ALA A 22 15.72 3.72 -11.23
C ALA A 22 16.81 3.37 -12.25
N GLY A 23 16.57 3.69 -13.50
CA GLY A 23 17.56 3.80 -14.56
C GLY A 23 17.14 4.94 -15.48
N ALA A 24 17.75 6.13 -15.33
CA ALA A 24 17.48 7.29 -16.16
C ALA A 24 18.51 7.40 -17.29
N GLY A 25 18.05 7.51 -18.51
CA GLY A 25 18.81 7.89 -19.70
C GLY A 25 18.03 8.88 -20.56
N LYS A 26 18.74 9.86 -21.09
CA LYS A 26 18.35 11.06 -21.83
C LYS A 26 17.21 10.85 -22.84
N GLY A 27 16.41 11.93 -22.96
CA GLY A 27 15.24 12.03 -23.82
C GLY A 27 15.45 11.58 -25.27
N ASN A 28 14.62 10.66 -25.61
CA ASN A 28 13.99 10.35 -26.88
C ASN A 28 13.10 9.13 -26.60
N PHE A 29 11.93 9.04 -27.22
CA PHE A 29 10.99 7.93 -27.10
C PHE A 29 11.58 6.51 -27.36
N GLY A 30 12.90 6.41 -27.54
CA GLY A 30 13.68 5.18 -27.67
C GLY A 30 13.79 4.31 -26.40
N TRP A 31 13.39 4.80 -25.23
CA TRP A 31 13.35 3.97 -24.00
C TRP A 31 12.29 2.87 -24.07
N LEU A 32 11.23 3.07 -24.84
CA LEU A 32 10.20 2.05 -25.07
C LEU A 32 10.74 0.83 -25.86
N ALA A 33 11.78 1.00 -26.67
CA ALA A 33 12.40 -0.10 -27.41
C ALA A 33 13.23 -1.04 -26.52
N HIS A 34 13.60 -0.61 -25.31
CA HIS A 34 14.37 -1.40 -24.33
C HIS A 34 13.51 -1.94 -23.18
N VAL A 35 12.22 -1.59 -23.13
CA VAL A 35 11.27 -2.19 -22.19
C VAL A 35 10.93 -3.58 -22.71
N LYS A 36 11.44 -4.61 -22.06
CA LYS A 36 10.97 -5.97 -22.29
C LYS A 36 9.51 -6.03 -21.87
N TYR A 37 8.61 -6.04 -22.85
CA TYR A 37 7.16 -6.10 -22.65
C TYR A 37 6.76 -7.24 -21.70
N GLU A 38 7.53 -8.32 -21.68
CA GLU A 38 7.37 -9.45 -20.77
C GLU A 38 7.37 -9.03 -19.30
N HIS A 39 8.29 -8.17 -18.87
CA HIS A 39 8.35 -7.68 -17.48
C HIS A 39 7.19 -6.74 -17.14
N LEU A 40 6.75 -5.93 -18.11
CA LEU A 40 5.59 -5.05 -17.93
C LEU A 40 4.32 -5.88 -17.78
N VAL A 41 4.10 -6.84 -18.69
CA VAL A 41 2.94 -7.74 -18.66
C VAL A 41 2.95 -8.59 -17.38
N ALA A 42 4.11 -9.12 -17.00
CA ALA A 42 4.26 -9.88 -15.75
C ALA A 42 3.92 -9.04 -14.52
N GLY A 43 4.40 -7.80 -14.46
CA GLY A 43 4.11 -6.89 -13.34
C GLY A 43 2.63 -6.51 -13.25
N ILE A 44 2.02 -6.16 -14.37
CA ILE A 44 0.59 -5.80 -14.43
C ILE A 44 -0.28 -7.02 -14.09
N SER A 45 -0.03 -8.17 -14.72
CA SER A 45 -0.82 -9.39 -14.48
C SER A 45 -0.68 -9.87 -13.03
N GLY A 46 0.54 -9.85 -12.49
CA GLY A 46 0.79 -10.19 -11.09
C GLY A 46 0.07 -9.25 -10.11
N GLY A 47 0.17 -7.95 -10.35
CA GLY A 47 -0.49 -6.94 -9.51
C GLY A 47 -2.02 -7.03 -9.56
N VAL A 48 -2.60 -7.17 -10.75
CA VAL A 48 -4.05 -7.32 -10.94
C VAL A 48 -4.54 -8.61 -10.31
N THR A 49 -3.89 -9.74 -10.59
CA THR A 49 -4.27 -11.05 -10.03
C THR A 49 -4.19 -11.06 -8.52
N SER A 50 -3.10 -10.54 -7.95
CA SER A 50 -2.94 -10.42 -6.51
C SER A 50 -4.01 -9.53 -5.89
N THR A 51 -4.30 -8.39 -6.49
CA THR A 51 -5.36 -7.48 -6.03
C THR A 51 -6.72 -8.16 -6.05
N LEU A 52 -7.07 -8.86 -7.13
CA LEU A 52 -8.35 -9.54 -7.26
C LEU A 52 -8.49 -10.68 -6.24
N LEU A 53 -7.46 -11.51 -6.06
CA LEU A 53 -7.51 -12.63 -5.12
C LEU A 53 -7.58 -12.17 -3.67
N LEU A 54 -6.89 -11.09 -3.32
CA LEU A 54 -6.74 -10.64 -1.95
C LEU A 54 -7.66 -9.47 -1.56
N HIS A 55 -8.42 -8.92 -2.50
CA HIS A 55 -9.33 -7.80 -2.23
C HIS A 55 -10.35 -8.07 -1.11
N PRO A 56 -10.93 -9.28 -0.99
CA PRO A 56 -11.82 -9.57 0.13
C PRO A 56 -11.18 -9.35 1.50
N LEU A 57 -9.90 -9.69 1.65
CA LEU A 57 -9.16 -9.46 2.90
C LEU A 57 -8.89 -7.97 3.14
N ASP A 58 -8.60 -7.21 2.09
CA ASP A 58 -8.41 -5.76 2.17
C ASP A 58 -9.71 -5.05 2.59
N LEU A 59 -10.85 -5.45 2.02
CA LEU A 59 -12.17 -4.95 2.42
C LEU A 59 -12.47 -5.26 3.88
N ILE A 60 -12.25 -6.51 4.32
CA ILE A 60 -12.48 -6.92 5.70
C ILE A 60 -11.59 -6.12 6.65
N LYS A 61 -10.30 -5.93 6.32
CA LYS A 61 -9.38 -5.10 7.08
C LYS A 61 -9.95 -3.70 7.32
N ILE A 62 -10.45 -3.03 6.27
CA ILE A 62 -11.01 -1.69 6.35
C ILE A 62 -12.24 -1.67 7.26
N ARG A 63 -13.14 -2.65 7.11
CA ARG A 63 -14.35 -2.77 7.95
C ARG A 63 -14.00 -3.00 9.43
N PHE A 64 -12.97 -3.79 9.74
CA PHE A 64 -12.50 -3.96 11.11
C PHE A 64 -11.89 -2.67 11.68
N ALA A 65 -11.07 -1.97 10.89
CA ALA A 65 -10.41 -0.75 11.34
C ALA A 65 -11.40 0.36 11.73
N VAL A 66 -12.51 0.46 11.00
CA VAL A 66 -13.55 1.48 11.25
C VAL A 66 -14.54 1.08 12.34
N ASN A 67 -14.74 -0.22 12.55
CA ASN A 67 -15.72 -0.70 13.53
C ASN A 67 -15.28 -0.38 14.97
N ASP A 68 -15.79 0.72 15.53
CA ASP A 68 -15.56 1.15 16.91
C ASP A 68 -16.66 0.68 17.88
N GLY A 69 -17.69 0.02 17.37
CA GLY A 69 -18.85 -0.45 18.15
C GLY A 69 -19.84 0.64 18.53
N ARG A 70 -19.61 1.90 18.15
CA ARG A 70 -20.48 3.05 18.45
C ARG A 70 -21.42 3.41 17.33
N THR A 71 -21.01 3.13 16.11
CA THR A 71 -21.78 3.42 14.91
C THR A 71 -22.31 2.11 14.33
N ALA A 72 -23.60 2.06 14.01
CA ALA A 72 -24.23 0.90 13.40
C ALA A 72 -23.92 0.76 11.89
N SER A 73 -22.98 1.56 11.38
CA SER A 73 -22.63 1.60 9.96
C SER A 73 -22.00 0.32 9.43
N VAL A 74 -21.31 -0.42 10.28
CA VAL A 74 -20.68 -1.69 9.91
C VAL A 74 -21.10 -2.76 10.92
N PRO A 75 -21.52 -3.95 10.47
CA PRO A 75 -21.84 -5.06 11.37
C PRO A 75 -20.65 -5.42 12.26
N GLN A 76 -20.93 -5.83 13.49
CA GLN A 76 -19.89 -6.31 14.40
C GLN A 76 -19.47 -7.71 14.02
N TYR A 77 -18.17 -7.88 13.74
CA TYR A 77 -17.57 -9.15 13.39
C TYR A 77 -16.77 -9.73 14.57
N ARG A 78 -16.98 -11.02 14.89
CA ARG A 78 -16.24 -11.71 15.96
C ARG A 78 -14.86 -12.23 15.50
N GLY A 79 -14.60 -12.24 14.18
CA GLY A 79 -13.34 -12.74 13.60
C GLY A 79 -13.36 -12.71 12.08
N LEU A 80 -12.23 -13.07 11.46
CA LEU A 80 -12.05 -13.01 10.01
C LEU A 80 -13.07 -13.87 9.25
N THR A 81 -13.23 -15.13 9.66
CA THR A 81 -14.18 -16.07 9.05
C THR A 81 -15.62 -15.59 9.22
N SER A 82 -15.97 -15.10 10.41
CA SER A 82 -17.31 -14.53 10.67
C SER A 82 -17.58 -13.32 9.78
N ALA A 83 -16.59 -12.43 9.60
CA ALA A 83 -16.72 -11.28 8.71
C ALA A 83 -16.95 -11.71 7.27
N PHE A 84 -16.13 -12.63 6.75
CA PHE A 84 -16.26 -13.15 5.40
C PHE A 84 -17.67 -13.76 5.15
N MET A 85 -18.10 -14.65 6.06
CA MET A 85 -19.41 -15.29 5.94
C MET A 85 -20.58 -14.30 6.05
N THR A 86 -20.48 -13.32 6.94
CA THR A 86 -21.52 -12.30 7.11
C THR A 86 -21.66 -11.45 5.86
N ILE A 87 -20.53 -10.99 5.30
CA ILE A 87 -20.51 -10.19 4.06
C ILE A 87 -21.05 -11.01 2.91
N PHE A 88 -20.59 -12.25 2.77
CA PHE A 88 -21.05 -13.14 1.69
C PHE A 88 -22.57 -13.43 1.77
N ARG A 89 -23.12 -13.64 2.98
CA ARG A 89 -24.55 -13.89 3.17
C ARG A 89 -25.42 -12.65 2.97
N GLN A 90 -24.94 -11.47 3.40
CA GLN A 90 -25.73 -10.23 3.34
C GLN A 90 -25.59 -9.48 2.03
N GLU A 91 -24.39 -9.45 1.45
CA GLU A 91 -24.06 -8.63 0.29
C GLU A 91 -23.70 -9.47 -0.95
N GLY A 92 -23.60 -10.79 -0.80
CA GLY A 92 -23.22 -11.73 -1.86
C GLY A 92 -21.74 -11.59 -2.27
N PHE A 93 -21.38 -12.26 -3.37
CA PHE A 93 -20.02 -12.23 -3.90
C PHE A 93 -19.57 -10.81 -4.31
N ARG A 94 -20.49 -10.03 -4.87
CA ARG A 94 -20.20 -8.63 -5.26
C ARG A 94 -19.86 -7.73 -4.07
N GLY A 95 -20.41 -8.04 -2.89
CA GLY A 95 -20.09 -7.32 -1.64
C GLY A 95 -18.63 -7.40 -1.26
N LEU A 96 -17.98 -8.55 -1.49
CA LEU A 96 -16.55 -8.78 -1.20
C LEU A 96 -15.61 -8.00 -2.14
N TYR A 97 -16.14 -7.51 -3.28
CA TYR A 97 -15.35 -6.76 -4.29
C TYR A 97 -15.71 -5.28 -4.38
N LYS A 98 -16.49 -4.76 -3.42
CA LYS A 98 -16.77 -3.33 -3.33
C LYS A 98 -15.46 -2.56 -3.16
N GLY A 99 -15.24 -1.52 -3.98
CA GLY A 99 -14.03 -0.72 -3.94
C GLY A 99 -12.81 -1.32 -4.66
N VAL A 100 -12.94 -2.43 -5.39
CA VAL A 100 -11.84 -3.01 -6.19
C VAL A 100 -11.40 -2.07 -7.31
N THR A 101 -12.33 -1.43 -8.00
CA THR A 101 -12.03 -0.49 -9.09
C THR A 101 -11.16 0.68 -8.61
N PRO A 102 -11.54 1.49 -7.60
CA PRO A 102 -10.65 2.53 -7.11
C PRO A 102 -9.36 1.97 -6.49
N ASN A 103 -9.35 0.74 -5.98
CA ASN A 103 -8.12 0.11 -5.49
C ASN A 103 -7.11 -0.11 -6.62
N MET A 104 -7.56 -0.61 -7.77
CA MET A 104 -6.71 -0.84 -8.93
C MET A 104 -6.20 0.48 -9.53
N TRP A 105 -7.09 1.44 -9.75
CA TRP A 105 -6.72 2.76 -10.27
C TRP A 105 -5.82 3.52 -9.29
N GLY A 106 -6.15 3.48 -8.00
CA GLY A 106 -5.36 4.12 -6.94
C GLY A 106 -3.95 3.55 -6.85
N SER A 107 -3.80 2.24 -6.89
CA SER A 107 -2.49 1.59 -6.83
C SER A 107 -1.66 1.89 -8.07
N GLY A 108 -2.23 1.76 -9.27
CA GLY A 108 -1.51 2.03 -10.52
C GLY A 108 -1.08 3.49 -10.63
N SER A 109 -1.98 4.44 -10.37
CA SER A 109 -1.66 5.86 -10.40
C SER A 109 -0.66 6.26 -9.31
N ALA A 110 -0.76 5.67 -8.11
CA ALA A 110 0.18 5.96 -7.03
C ALA A 110 1.62 5.58 -7.40
N TRP A 111 1.83 4.42 -7.98
CA TRP A 111 3.16 4.03 -8.45
C TRP A 111 3.66 4.94 -9.58
N GLY A 112 2.81 5.28 -10.55
CA GLY A 112 3.15 6.19 -11.64
C GLY A 112 3.57 7.58 -11.14
N PHE A 113 2.76 8.19 -10.28
CA PHE A 113 3.09 9.49 -9.67
C PHE A 113 4.31 9.43 -8.77
N TYR A 114 4.47 8.37 -7.98
CA TYR A 114 5.63 8.23 -7.13
C TYR A 114 6.94 8.22 -7.91
N PHE A 115 7.04 7.44 -8.99
CA PHE A 115 8.23 7.40 -9.83
C PHE A 115 8.45 8.72 -10.56
N MET A 116 7.38 9.33 -11.06
CA MET A 116 7.47 10.62 -11.73
C MET A 116 8.05 11.68 -10.78
N PHE A 117 7.46 11.85 -9.59
CA PHE A 117 7.94 12.83 -8.61
C PHE A 117 9.33 12.50 -8.09
N TYR A 118 9.59 11.24 -7.76
CA TYR A 118 10.89 10.83 -7.26
C TYR A 118 12.01 11.11 -8.27
N ASN A 119 11.83 10.77 -9.54
CA ASN A 119 12.82 11.04 -10.58
C ASN A 119 12.98 12.55 -10.82
N THR A 120 11.89 13.31 -10.82
CA THR A 120 11.94 14.77 -10.97
C THR A 120 12.72 15.42 -9.84
N ILE A 121 12.42 15.09 -8.59
CA ILE A 121 13.10 15.61 -7.40
C ILE A 121 14.57 15.20 -7.39
N LYS A 122 14.85 13.93 -7.71
CA LYS A 122 16.22 13.42 -7.83
C LYS A 122 17.04 14.20 -8.86
N THR A 123 16.50 14.40 -10.06
CA THR A 123 17.17 15.14 -11.13
C THR A 123 17.39 16.61 -10.73
N TRP A 124 16.43 17.21 -10.05
CA TRP A 124 16.56 18.57 -9.53
C TRP A 124 17.66 18.69 -8.47
N ILE A 125 17.73 17.75 -7.51
CA ILE A 125 18.81 17.75 -6.48
C ILE A 125 20.19 17.55 -7.11
N GLN A 126 20.28 16.81 -8.23
CA GLN A 126 21.53 16.53 -8.93
C GLN A 126 21.93 17.63 -9.93
N ASP A 127 21.21 18.75 -10.00
CA ASP A 127 21.44 19.84 -10.98
C ASP A 127 21.59 19.31 -12.43
N GLY A 128 20.85 18.25 -12.78
CA GLY A 128 20.93 17.58 -14.07
C GLY A 128 22.13 16.63 -14.25
N ASN A 129 23.07 16.58 -13.33
CA ASN A 129 24.21 15.68 -13.37
C ASN A 129 23.88 14.31 -12.72
N THR A 130 23.19 13.48 -13.46
CA THR A 130 22.74 12.15 -12.99
C THR A 130 23.87 11.15 -12.74
N ALA A 131 25.13 11.49 -13.09
CA ALA A 131 26.29 10.62 -12.88
C ALA A 131 26.77 10.61 -11.43
N GLN A 132 26.45 11.64 -10.64
CA GLN A 132 26.79 11.66 -9.23
C GLN A 132 25.79 10.86 -8.40
N PRO A 133 26.24 9.87 -7.59
CA PRO A 133 25.33 9.14 -6.71
C PRO A 133 24.82 10.07 -5.60
N LEU A 134 23.49 10.11 -5.42
CA LEU A 134 22.92 10.74 -4.24
C LEU A 134 23.30 9.95 -2.99
N GLY A 135 23.67 10.66 -1.92
CA GLY A 135 23.85 10.05 -0.62
C GLY A 135 22.52 9.46 -0.06
N PRO A 136 22.59 8.48 0.85
CA PRO A 136 21.39 7.81 1.40
C PRO A 136 20.36 8.78 1.97
N THR A 137 20.79 9.85 2.62
CA THR A 137 19.92 10.87 3.23
C THR A 137 19.10 11.62 2.18
N LEU A 138 19.72 12.04 1.08
CA LEU A 138 19.05 12.76 -0.01
C LEU A 138 18.06 11.82 -0.76
N HIS A 139 18.43 10.53 -0.92
CA HIS A 139 17.50 9.54 -1.43
C HIS A 139 16.25 9.39 -0.56
N MET A 140 16.42 9.35 0.78
CA MET A 140 15.31 9.27 1.72
C MET A 140 14.42 10.51 1.67
N LEU A 141 15.02 11.71 1.61
CA LEU A 141 14.26 12.97 1.49
C LEU A 141 13.48 13.03 0.19
N ALA A 142 14.12 12.76 -0.94
CA ALA A 142 13.45 12.72 -2.24
C ALA A 142 12.31 11.70 -2.28
N ALA A 143 12.49 10.52 -1.67
CA ALA A 143 11.46 9.51 -1.55
C ALA A 143 10.29 9.95 -0.65
N ALA A 144 10.58 10.65 0.45
CA ALA A 144 9.58 11.17 1.36
C ALA A 144 8.72 12.27 0.69
N GLU A 145 9.36 13.23 0.02
CA GLU A 145 8.67 14.28 -0.72
C GLU A 145 7.81 13.70 -1.86
N ALA A 146 8.38 12.81 -2.66
CA ALA A 146 7.63 12.11 -3.72
C ALA A 146 6.42 11.35 -3.15
N GLY A 147 6.57 10.71 -1.98
CA GLY A 147 5.50 10.02 -1.28
C GLY A 147 4.37 10.95 -0.84
N VAL A 148 4.69 12.13 -0.31
CA VAL A 148 3.69 13.14 0.10
C VAL A 148 2.96 13.71 -1.11
N LEU A 149 3.68 14.06 -2.19
CA LEU A 149 3.07 14.54 -3.44
C LEU A 149 2.16 13.49 -4.07
N THR A 150 2.62 12.24 -4.11
CA THR A 150 1.80 11.11 -4.58
C THR A 150 0.53 10.95 -3.75
N LEU A 151 0.65 11.03 -2.43
CA LEU A 151 -0.51 10.97 -1.54
C LEU A 151 -1.48 12.11 -1.82
N ALA A 152 -0.99 13.34 -2.04
CA ALA A 152 -1.83 14.48 -2.38
C ALA A 152 -2.62 14.24 -3.67
N MET A 153 -1.99 13.69 -4.70
CA MET A 153 -2.67 13.38 -5.97
C MET A 153 -3.67 12.23 -5.88
N THR A 154 -3.36 11.21 -5.08
CA THR A 154 -4.16 9.97 -5.03
C THR A 154 -5.14 9.91 -3.86
N ASN A 155 -5.08 10.82 -2.90
CA ASN A 155 -5.96 10.80 -1.73
C ASN A 155 -7.46 10.75 -2.06
N PRO A 156 -7.97 11.50 -3.06
CA PRO A 156 -9.36 11.40 -3.48
C PRO A 156 -9.79 9.98 -3.85
N ILE A 157 -8.94 9.24 -4.55
CA ILE A 157 -9.22 7.86 -4.95
C ILE A 157 -9.29 6.95 -3.72
N TRP A 158 -8.38 7.13 -2.77
CA TRP A 158 -8.35 6.34 -1.54
C TRP A 158 -9.55 6.61 -0.62
N VAL A 159 -10.05 7.87 -0.56
CA VAL A 159 -11.27 8.20 0.17
C VAL A 159 -12.46 7.46 -0.45
N VAL A 160 -12.62 7.51 -1.77
CA VAL A 160 -13.70 6.79 -2.46
C VAL A 160 -13.59 5.28 -2.25
N LYS A 161 -12.37 4.71 -2.36
CA LYS A 161 -12.14 3.30 -2.06
C LYS A 161 -12.66 2.92 -0.68
N THR A 162 -12.23 3.66 0.34
CA THR A 162 -12.61 3.37 1.74
C THR A 162 -14.13 3.43 1.91
N ARG A 163 -14.78 4.46 1.39
CA ARG A 163 -16.24 4.62 1.48
C ARG A 163 -17.01 3.52 0.74
N LEU A 164 -16.57 3.12 -0.44
CA LEU A 164 -17.15 1.99 -1.15
C LEU A 164 -17.00 0.67 -0.39
N CYS A 165 -15.85 0.43 0.23
CA CYS A 165 -15.63 -0.75 1.07
C CYS A 165 -16.54 -0.75 2.32
N LEU A 166 -16.85 0.43 2.86
CA LEU A 166 -17.69 0.60 4.06
C LEU A 166 -19.18 0.64 3.75
N GLN A 167 -19.57 0.76 2.50
CA GLN A 167 -20.97 0.78 2.09
C GLN A 167 -21.62 -0.60 2.30
N CYS A 168 -22.27 -0.76 3.46
CA CYS A 168 -23.02 -1.97 3.82
C CYS A 168 -24.49 -1.77 3.46
N ASN A 169 -25.14 -2.79 2.85
CA ASN A 169 -26.60 -2.86 2.60
C ASN A 169 -27.26 -1.67 1.86
N GLU A 170 -26.49 -0.66 1.43
CA GLU A 170 -27.04 0.42 0.62
C GLU A 170 -27.12 -0.01 -0.85
N ARG A 171 -28.28 0.15 -1.48
CA ARG A 171 -28.45 -0.11 -2.90
C ARG A 171 -27.70 0.96 -3.71
N ALA A 172 -26.98 0.53 -4.73
CA ALA A 172 -26.40 1.43 -5.71
C ALA A 172 -27.54 2.32 -6.30
N GLY A 173 -27.40 3.63 -6.17
CA GLY A 173 -28.44 4.58 -6.63
C GLY A 173 -29.32 5.18 -5.53
N SER A 174 -29.20 4.74 -4.26
CA SER A 174 -29.80 5.50 -3.16
C SER A 174 -29.12 6.87 -3.01
N SER A 175 -29.81 7.84 -2.42
CA SER A 175 -29.25 9.18 -2.21
C SER A 175 -27.94 9.20 -1.40
N THR A 176 -27.72 8.17 -0.61
CA THR A 176 -26.53 8.00 0.26
C THR A 176 -25.50 7.02 -0.30
N GLY A 177 -25.88 6.13 -1.24
CA GLY A 177 -24.99 5.10 -1.80
C GLY A 177 -24.19 5.57 -3.01
N TYR A 178 -22.98 5.00 -3.17
CA TYR A 178 -22.12 5.24 -4.34
C TYR A 178 -22.26 4.10 -5.35
N ALA A 179 -22.51 4.44 -6.63
CA ALA A 179 -22.61 3.45 -7.69
C ALA A 179 -21.23 2.98 -8.20
N GLY A 180 -20.18 3.76 -7.95
CA GLY A 180 -18.81 3.44 -8.39
C GLY A 180 -17.83 4.57 -8.08
N MET A 181 -16.62 4.47 -8.67
CA MET A 181 -15.54 5.42 -8.39
C MET A 181 -15.88 6.87 -8.81
N VAL A 182 -16.38 7.06 -10.04
CA VAL A 182 -16.67 8.39 -10.57
C VAL A 182 -17.87 9.03 -9.84
N ASP A 183 -18.91 8.25 -9.60
CA ASP A 183 -20.08 8.69 -8.82
C ASP A 183 -19.66 9.07 -7.39
N GLY A 184 -18.81 8.25 -6.76
CA GLY A 184 -18.26 8.53 -5.44
C GLY A 184 -17.48 9.85 -5.41
N LEU A 185 -16.55 10.08 -6.35
CA LEU A 185 -15.81 11.34 -6.45
C LEU A 185 -16.75 12.54 -6.60
N THR A 186 -17.72 12.43 -7.49
CA THR A 186 -18.66 13.52 -7.78
C THR A 186 -19.57 13.82 -6.59
N LYS A 187 -20.13 12.79 -5.95
CA LYS A 187 -21.00 12.95 -4.78
C LYS A 187 -20.24 13.54 -3.59
N ILE A 188 -19.04 13.03 -3.29
CA ILE A 188 -18.22 13.57 -2.19
C ILE A 188 -17.86 15.04 -2.46
N TYR A 189 -17.47 15.36 -3.68
CA TYR A 189 -17.16 16.76 -4.03
C TYR A 189 -18.38 17.68 -3.87
N ARG A 190 -19.56 17.24 -4.31
CA ARG A 190 -20.81 18.03 -4.21
C ARG A 190 -21.32 18.20 -2.78
N THR A 191 -21.15 17.19 -1.93
CA THR A 191 -21.70 17.19 -0.56
C THR A 191 -20.73 17.74 0.48
N GLU A 192 -19.44 17.42 0.37
CA GLU A 192 -18.42 17.75 1.35
C GLU A 192 -17.31 18.68 0.82
N GLY A 193 -17.32 18.94 -0.49
CA GLY A 193 -16.31 19.76 -1.17
C GLY A 193 -14.94 19.07 -1.21
N ILE A 194 -13.90 19.88 -1.45
CA ILE A 194 -12.50 19.40 -1.49
C ILE A 194 -12.09 18.80 -0.14
N ARG A 195 -12.57 19.35 0.97
CA ARG A 195 -12.23 18.84 2.32
C ARG A 195 -12.66 17.38 2.51
N GLY A 196 -13.77 16.97 1.92
CA GLY A 196 -14.22 15.57 1.94
C GLY A 196 -13.25 14.63 1.23
N LEU A 197 -12.73 15.04 0.06
CA LEU A 197 -11.76 14.27 -0.73
C LEU A 197 -10.38 14.16 -0.08
N TYR A 198 -10.06 15.06 0.85
CA TYR A 198 -8.77 15.07 1.57
C TYR A 198 -8.89 14.61 3.02
N ARG A 199 -10.01 14.00 3.42
CA ARG A 199 -10.14 13.36 4.73
C ARG A 199 -9.09 12.26 4.89
N GLY A 200 -8.43 12.24 6.05
CA GLY A 200 -7.39 11.26 6.35
C GLY A 200 -6.04 11.53 5.64
N PHE A 201 -5.85 12.68 5.01
CA PHE A 201 -4.57 13.08 4.40
C PHE A 201 -3.46 13.19 5.45
N VAL A 202 -3.70 13.90 6.55
CA VAL A 202 -2.72 14.11 7.63
C VAL A 202 -2.20 12.78 8.20
N PRO A 203 -3.06 11.84 8.69
CA PRO A 203 -2.53 10.54 9.09
C PRO A 203 -1.92 9.76 7.92
N GLY A 204 -2.38 9.97 6.68
CA GLY A 204 -1.78 9.37 5.49
C GLY A 204 -0.31 9.74 5.27
N MET A 205 0.11 10.96 5.63
CA MET A 205 1.51 11.38 5.55
C MET A 205 2.43 10.53 6.46
N PHE A 206 1.94 10.06 7.59
CA PHE A 206 2.70 9.12 8.42
C PHE A 206 2.94 7.78 7.71
N GLY A 207 2.19 7.47 6.65
CA GLY A 207 2.44 6.30 5.80
C GLY A 207 3.80 6.34 5.09
N VAL A 208 4.37 7.51 4.88
CA VAL A 208 5.71 7.65 4.30
C VAL A 208 6.76 7.04 5.23
N SER A 209 6.60 7.16 6.55
CA SER A 209 7.51 6.57 7.53
C SER A 209 7.51 5.03 7.52
N HIS A 210 6.46 4.40 6.99
CA HIS A 210 6.39 2.94 6.88
C HIS A 210 7.53 2.37 6.03
N GLY A 211 7.82 2.99 4.87
CA GLY A 211 8.92 2.56 4.01
C GLY A 211 10.29 2.75 4.67
N ALA A 212 10.50 3.87 5.35
CA ALA A 212 11.73 4.13 6.11
C ALA A 212 11.93 3.10 7.23
N LEU A 213 10.89 2.81 8.02
CA LEU A 213 10.94 1.82 9.09
C LEU A 213 11.21 0.41 8.55
N GLN A 214 10.58 0.04 7.42
CA GLN A 214 10.82 -1.24 6.77
C GLN A 214 12.28 -1.38 6.33
N PHE A 215 12.82 -0.34 5.69
CA PHE A 215 14.21 -0.33 5.23
C PHE A 215 15.20 -0.40 6.39
N MET A 216 15.02 0.42 7.43
CA MET A 216 15.87 0.40 8.63
C MET A 216 15.85 -0.98 9.30
N THR A 217 14.67 -1.56 9.48
CA THR A 217 14.53 -2.88 10.10
C THR A 217 15.22 -3.96 9.26
N TYR A 218 15.06 -3.89 7.93
CA TYR A 218 15.71 -4.83 7.01
C TYR A 218 17.24 -4.75 7.09
N GLU A 219 17.81 -3.54 7.01
CA GLU A 219 19.26 -3.35 7.09
C GLU A 219 19.82 -3.77 8.46
N GLU A 220 19.14 -3.46 9.55
CA GLU A 220 19.54 -3.86 10.88
C GLU A 220 19.55 -5.40 11.05
N MET A 221 18.53 -6.07 10.54
CA MET A 221 18.46 -7.55 10.56
C MET A 221 19.57 -8.16 9.72
N LYS A 222 19.82 -7.63 8.52
CA LYS A 222 20.90 -8.08 7.64
C LYS A 222 22.27 -7.91 8.30
N ASN A 223 22.52 -6.73 8.89
CA ASN A 223 23.79 -6.42 9.54
C ASN A 223 24.05 -7.33 10.73
N LYS A 224 23.07 -7.51 11.62
CA LYS A 224 23.18 -8.44 12.77
C LYS A 224 23.39 -9.88 12.33
N TYR A 225 22.71 -10.32 11.29
CA TYR A 225 22.86 -11.65 10.74
C TYR A 225 24.27 -11.88 10.16
N ASN A 226 24.77 -10.94 9.33
CA ASN A 226 26.10 -11.04 8.76
C ASN A 226 27.18 -11.01 9.86
N GLN A 227 27.03 -10.16 10.88
CA GLN A 227 27.90 -10.11 12.04
C GLN A 227 27.90 -11.44 12.82
N HIS A 228 26.73 -12.02 13.07
CA HIS A 228 26.63 -13.31 13.74
C HIS A 228 27.29 -14.45 12.94
N ARG A 229 27.17 -14.39 11.62
CA ARG A 229 27.82 -15.35 10.69
C ARG A 229 29.29 -15.05 10.43
N LYS A 230 29.88 -14.02 11.07
CA LYS A 230 31.26 -13.55 10.83
C LYS A 230 31.53 -13.24 9.35
N ARG A 231 30.54 -12.75 8.63
CA ARG A 231 30.64 -12.31 7.24
C ARG A 231 30.84 -10.80 7.18
N PRO A 232 31.41 -10.24 6.11
CA PRO A 232 31.42 -8.78 5.89
C PRO A 232 30.00 -8.23 5.97
N ILE A 233 29.84 -7.02 6.54
CA ILE A 233 28.52 -6.37 6.73
C ILE A 233 27.79 -6.23 5.38
N ASP A 234 28.54 -5.96 4.30
CA ASP A 234 28.01 -5.82 2.93
C ASP A 234 27.82 -7.15 2.20
N ALA A 235 28.05 -8.29 2.86
CA ALA A 235 27.88 -9.60 2.23
C ALA A 235 26.44 -9.75 1.70
N LYS A 236 26.34 -10.23 0.47
CA LYS A 236 25.05 -10.50 -0.18
C LYS A 236 24.38 -11.68 0.53
N LEU A 237 23.11 -11.51 0.82
CA LEU A 237 22.26 -12.58 1.36
C LEU A 237 21.89 -13.58 0.26
N THR A 238 21.65 -14.82 0.65
CA THR A 238 21.01 -15.80 -0.22
C THR A 238 19.58 -15.39 -0.50
N THR A 239 19.00 -15.81 -1.63
CA THR A 239 17.63 -15.44 -2.01
C THR A 239 16.61 -15.73 -0.91
N SER A 240 16.69 -16.87 -0.26
CA SER A 240 15.81 -17.24 0.85
C SER A 240 15.99 -16.35 2.08
N GLU A 241 17.24 -16.03 2.46
CA GLU A 241 17.54 -15.11 3.57
C GLU A 241 17.00 -13.71 3.28
N TYR A 242 17.22 -13.21 2.04
CA TYR A 242 16.70 -11.93 1.58
C TYR A 242 15.17 -11.85 1.69
N LEU A 243 14.46 -12.88 1.20
CA LEU A 243 13.01 -12.95 1.24
C LEU A 243 12.46 -12.98 2.66
N THR A 244 13.11 -13.77 3.52
CA THR A 244 12.72 -13.87 4.93
C THR A 244 12.88 -12.52 5.62
N PHE A 245 14.02 -11.84 5.45
CA PHE A 245 14.24 -10.54 6.09
C PHE A 245 13.33 -9.46 5.51
N ALA A 246 13.08 -9.47 4.20
CA ALA A 246 12.13 -8.56 3.58
C ALA A 246 10.69 -8.77 4.10
N ALA A 247 10.27 -10.01 4.27
CA ALA A 247 8.95 -10.33 4.83
C ALA A 247 8.85 -9.91 6.29
N VAL A 248 9.83 -10.29 7.12
CA VAL A 248 9.82 -9.97 8.56
C VAL A 248 9.90 -8.46 8.79
N SER A 249 10.80 -7.76 8.10
CA SER A 249 10.90 -6.29 8.21
C SER A 249 9.60 -5.59 7.80
N LYS A 250 8.91 -6.09 6.77
CA LYS A 250 7.61 -5.58 6.35
C LYS A 250 6.53 -5.81 7.41
N LEU A 251 6.51 -6.99 8.05
CA LEU A 251 5.56 -7.27 9.12
C LEU A 251 5.80 -6.38 10.35
N ILE A 252 7.06 -6.17 10.74
CA ILE A 252 7.44 -5.29 11.86
C ILE A 252 7.05 -3.85 11.54
N ALA A 253 7.42 -3.35 10.36
CA ALA A 253 7.06 -2.01 9.93
C ALA A 253 5.53 -1.83 9.87
N ALA A 254 4.81 -2.82 9.36
CA ALA A 254 3.36 -2.81 9.31
C ALA A 254 2.74 -2.73 10.70
N ALA A 255 3.18 -3.55 11.65
CA ALA A 255 2.69 -3.52 13.03
C ALA A 255 3.00 -2.18 13.72
N GLY A 256 4.23 -1.67 13.58
CA GLY A 256 4.65 -0.40 14.19
C GLY A 256 3.89 0.82 13.64
N THR A 257 3.58 0.81 12.36
CA THR A 257 2.89 1.93 11.70
C THR A 257 1.38 1.73 11.57
N TYR A 258 0.82 0.61 12.03
CA TYR A 258 -0.60 0.28 11.87
C TYR A 258 -1.57 1.34 12.44
N PRO A 259 -1.29 1.99 13.59
CA PRO A 259 -2.17 2.99 14.16
C PRO A 259 -2.60 4.09 13.18
N TYR A 260 -1.69 4.59 12.33
CA TYR A 260 -2.07 5.62 11.37
C TYR A 260 -3.09 5.11 10.34
N GLN A 261 -3.02 3.83 9.96
CA GLN A 261 -3.95 3.25 8.99
C GLN A 261 -5.38 3.19 9.53
N VAL A 262 -5.52 2.86 10.82
CA VAL A 262 -6.82 2.86 11.50
C VAL A 262 -7.39 4.27 11.58
N ILE A 263 -6.60 5.25 12.03
CA ILE A 263 -7.02 6.65 12.12
C ILE A 263 -7.40 7.19 10.74
N ARG A 264 -6.61 6.88 9.71
CA ARG A 264 -6.91 7.26 8.33
C ARG A 264 -8.25 6.68 7.85
N ALA A 265 -8.48 5.37 8.06
CA ALA A 265 -9.70 4.71 7.64
C ALA A 265 -10.94 5.30 8.36
N ARG A 266 -10.84 5.55 9.67
CA ARG A 266 -11.91 6.17 10.47
C ARG A 266 -12.25 7.59 10.03
N LEU A 267 -11.25 8.40 9.68
CA LEU A 267 -11.48 9.76 9.15
C LEU A 267 -12.09 9.75 7.76
N GLN A 268 -11.81 8.74 6.95
CA GLN A 268 -12.37 8.58 5.60
C GLN A 268 -13.81 8.07 5.61
N ASP A 269 -14.26 7.45 6.70
CA ASP A 269 -15.65 7.03 6.86
C ASP A 269 -16.59 8.24 6.92
N GLN A 270 -17.71 8.13 6.21
CA GLN A 270 -18.75 9.17 6.19
C GLN A 270 -19.64 9.17 7.42
N ASN A 271 -19.75 8.02 8.10
CA ASN A 271 -20.66 7.82 9.22
C ASN A 271 -20.08 8.26 10.57
N HIS A 272 -18.79 8.61 10.63
CA HIS A 272 -18.12 9.11 11.80
C HIS A 272 -17.90 10.62 11.74
N SER A 273 -18.36 11.35 12.76
CA SER A 273 -18.21 12.80 12.87
C SER A 273 -17.00 13.18 13.72
N TYR A 274 -15.78 12.86 13.25
CA TYR A 274 -14.56 13.37 13.89
C TYR A 274 -14.24 14.79 13.42
N LYS A 275 -13.91 15.68 14.36
CA LYS A 275 -13.51 17.07 14.06
C LYS A 275 -12.13 17.16 13.38
N GLY A 276 -11.31 16.11 13.50
CA GLY A 276 -9.98 16.05 12.89
C GLY A 276 -9.18 14.85 13.37
N THR A 277 -7.92 14.76 12.92
CA THR A 277 -7.01 13.63 13.25
C THR A 277 -6.82 13.47 14.76
N TRP A 278 -6.57 14.57 15.47
CA TRP A 278 -6.33 14.54 16.91
C TRP A 278 -7.56 14.15 17.72
N ASP A 279 -8.72 14.60 17.28
CA ASP A 279 -9.99 14.21 17.89
C ASP A 279 -10.25 12.71 17.72
N CYS A 280 -10.01 12.18 16.52
CA CYS A 280 -10.10 10.74 16.25
C CYS A 280 -9.14 9.93 17.13
N VAL A 281 -7.89 10.37 17.30
CA VAL A 281 -6.92 9.72 18.20
C VAL A 281 -7.39 9.73 19.64
N LYS A 282 -7.83 10.89 20.16
CA LYS A 282 -8.33 11.01 21.55
C LYS A 282 -9.54 10.12 21.81
N LEU A 283 -10.51 10.12 20.89
CA LEU A 283 -11.72 9.32 21.04
C LEU A 283 -11.40 7.82 20.94
N THR A 284 -10.53 7.41 20.01
CA THR A 284 -10.07 6.02 19.92
C THR A 284 -9.39 5.58 21.22
N TRP A 285 -8.50 6.41 21.77
CA TRP A 285 -7.83 6.13 23.04
C TRP A 285 -8.81 6.04 24.20
N ARG A 286 -9.76 6.96 24.27
CA ARG A 286 -10.73 7.03 25.38
C ARG A 286 -11.66 5.82 25.43
N TYR A 287 -12.15 5.35 24.29
CA TYR A 287 -13.17 4.30 24.22
C TYR A 287 -12.60 2.91 24.01
N GLU A 288 -11.51 2.78 23.27
CA GLU A 288 -10.99 1.48 22.86
C GLU A 288 -9.55 1.22 23.34
N ARG A 289 -8.90 2.21 23.94
CA ARG A 289 -7.51 2.11 24.40
C ARG A 289 -6.57 1.71 23.25
N VAL A 290 -5.49 0.98 23.57
CA VAL A 290 -4.50 0.50 22.59
C VAL A 290 -5.12 -0.43 21.55
N SER A 291 -6.05 -1.29 21.95
CA SER A 291 -6.68 -2.26 21.04
C SER A 291 -7.39 -1.62 19.86
N GLY A 292 -7.95 -0.42 20.04
CA GLY A 292 -8.60 0.33 18.96
C GLY A 292 -7.68 0.69 17.81
N PHE A 293 -6.42 0.98 18.08
CA PHE A 293 -5.43 1.32 17.06
C PHE A 293 -4.92 0.12 16.25
N TYR A 294 -5.22 -1.10 16.70
CA TYR A 294 -4.77 -2.34 16.06
C TYR A 294 -5.93 -3.17 15.48
N LYS A 295 -7.14 -2.62 15.47
CA LYS A 295 -8.29 -3.27 14.85
C LYS A 295 -8.06 -3.47 13.35
N GLY A 296 -8.18 -4.70 12.89
CA GLY A 296 -7.92 -5.08 11.50
C GLY A 296 -6.45 -5.42 11.19
N LEU A 297 -5.56 -5.45 12.18
CA LEU A 297 -4.17 -5.86 11.97
C LEU A 297 -4.09 -7.33 11.52
N MET A 298 -4.86 -8.24 12.13
CA MET A 298 -4.85 -9.66 11.75
C MET A 298 -5.25 -9.89 10.29
N PRO A 299 -6.40 -9.38 9.78
CA PRO A 299 -6.70 -9.45 8.36
C PRO A 299 -5.61 -8.84 7.48
N TYR A 300 -4.96 -7.77 7.93
CA TYR A 300 -3.87 -7.14 7.20
C TYR A 300 -2.63 -8.04 7.10
N LEU A 301 -2.20 -8.67 8.19
CA LEU A 301 -1.06 -9.58 8.19
C LEU A 301 -1.34 -10.82 7.32
N VAL A 302 -2.55 -11.37 7.41
CA VAL A 302 -3.01 -12.48 6.55
C VAL A 302 -3.04 -12.07 5.08
N HIS A 303 -3.37 -10.80 4.77
CA HIS A 303 -3.34 -10.27 3.40
C HIS A 303 -1.91 -10.06 2.87
N VAL A 304 -1.01 -9.51 3.68
CA VAL A 304 0.35 -9.12 3.24
C VAL A 304 1.20 -10.33 2.87
N THR A 305 1.12 -11.40 3.64
CA THR A 305 1.97 -12.60 3.43
C THR A 305 1.70 -13.27 2.07
N PRO A 306 0.47 -13.65 1.71
CA PRO A 306 0.17 -14.22 0.40
C PRO A 306 0.43 -13.24 -0.76
N ASN A 307 0.24 -11.92 -0.54
CA ASN A 307 0.49 -10.92 -1.57
C ASN A 307 1.96 -10.93 -2.03
N ILE A 308 2.90 -10.99 -1.08
CA ILE A 308 4.33 -11.07 -1.40
C ILE A 308 4.62 -12.36 -2.19
N CYS A 309 4.12 -13.51 -1.71
CA CYS A 309 4.34 -14.80 -2.35
C CYS A 309 3.75 -14.85 -3.78
N LEU A 310 2.53 -14.35 -3.96
CA LEU A 310 1.86 -14.36 -5.27
C LEU A 310 2.58 -13.49 -6.29
N VAL A 311 2.95 -12.27 -5.92
CA VAL A 311 3.68 -11.36 -6.82
C VAL A 311 5.01 -11.99 -7.23
N MET A 312 5.73 -12.63 -6.30
CA MET A 312 7.00 -13.27 -6.60
C MET A 312 6.85 -14.49 -7.49
N LEU A 313 5.89 -15.37 -7.20
CA LEU A 313 5.64 -16.57 -8.01
C LEU A 313 5.25 -16.21 -9.44
N ILE A 314 4.38 -15.20 -9.60
CA ILE A 314 3.96 -14.76 -10.94
C ILE A 314 5.15 -14.15 -11.66
N TYR A 315 5.92 -13.27 -11.01
CA TYR A 315 7.10 -12.67 -11.62
C TYR A 315 8.13 -13.72 -12.03
N GLU A 316 8.43 -14.69 -11.18
CA GLU A 316 9.39 -15.77 -11.46
C GLU A 316 8.94 -16.64 -12.65
N LYS A 317 7.63 -16.96 -12.72
CA LYS A 317 7.08 -17.74 -13.83
C LYS A 317 7.18 -17.03 -15.18
N PHE A 318 6.98 -15.71 -15.22
CA PHE A 318 7.07 -14.92 -16.45
C PHE A 318 8.50 -14.56 -16.86
N THR A 319 9.46 -14.59 -15.92
CA THR A 319 10.86 -14.24 -16.21
C THR A 319 11.74 -15.46 -16.54
N ASN A 320 11.30 -16.66 -16.19
CA ASN A 320 12.02 -17.92 -16.45
C ASN A 320 11.59 -18.60 -17.76
N HIS A 321 10.73 -17.98 -18.54
CA HIS A 321 10.42 -18.32 -19.93
C HIS A 321 11.04 -17.29 -20.88
#